data_936de691bce77b1a6745e890da0089b3
#
_entry.id   936de691bce77b1a6745e890da0089b3
#
_cell.length_a   1.000
_cell.length_b   1.000
_cell.length_c   1.000
_cell.angle_alpha   90.00
_cell.angle_beta   90.00
_cell.angle_gamma   90.00
#
_symmetry.space_group_name_H-M   'P 1'
#
loop_
_entity.id
_entity.type
_entity.pdbx_description
1 polymer ?
#
loop_
_entity_poly.entity_id
_entity_poly.type
_entity_poly.pdbx_seq_one_letter_code
_entity_poly.pdbx_strand_id
1 'polypeptide(L)'
;MTARVLVTGAAGFIGSHVVDALLARGMQVVGLDRRRLGQDALAGENLAAAAGNTLFTPLCRDLATDRLDDAVDGCDIVFHLAARPGVRPSWGVEFHDYAQSNVLGTQRLLDACVRSGVRRLVYASSSSVYGPAERPSREDDRTSPVSPYGVSKLAAEQLCVAYACRPDNRLSVTALRYFTVYGPRQRPDMAIGRLLFAAYTGLPVTLFGDGSQRREFTYITDVVAATIAAAHVDTPRAVVNVGGGASVSMRGAIQEASTVTGRHIPVQVADAQPGDVPSTAADLTLAGRLLGYWPTVGLHEGMARQSAWLVNLSRDRLAAFTS
;
A
#
# COMPACT_ATOMS: atom_id res chain seq x y z
N MET A 1 4.71 25.20 -15.90
CA MET A 1 3.40 24.88 -15.26
C MET A 1 3.65 23.86 -14.18
N THR A 2 3.04 24.00 -13.01
CA THR A 2 3.12 23.01 -11.91
C THR A 2 2.43 21.73 -12.37
N ALA A 3 3.10 20.58 -12.27
CA ALA A 3 2.50 19.30 -12.69
C ALA A 3 1.27 18.98 -11.84
N ARG A 4 0.18 18.57 -12.49
CA ARG A 4 -1.05 18.10 -11.84
C ARG A 4 -1.05 16.57 -11.81
N VAL A 5 -1.35 16.01 -10.65
CA VAL A 5 -1.32 14.55 -10.44
C VAL A 5 -2.58 14.06 -9.76
N LEU A 6 -2.99 12.83 -10.06
CA LEU A 6 -4.05 12.14 -9.36
C LEU A 6 -3.47 11.09 -8.41
N VAL A 7 -3.93 11.07 -7.17
CA VAL A 7 -3.68 9.98 -6.20
C VAL A 7 -5.01 9.32 -5.88
N THR A 8 -5.21 8.06 -6.29
CA THR A 8 -6.38 7.28 -5.88
C THR A 8 -6.09 6.54 -4.58
N GLY A 9 -7.11 6.33 -3.75
CA GLY A 9 -6.91 5.83 -2.38
C GLY A 9 -6.20 6.86 -1.49
N ALA A 10 -6.40 8.15 -1.80
CA ALA A 10 -5.71 9.28 -1.19
C ALA A 10 -5.87 9.34 0.33
N ALA A 11 -7.05 8.98 0.85
CA ALA A 11 -7.31 8.94 2.28
C ALA A 11 -6.83 7.64 2.97
N GLY A 12 -6.25 6.71 2.21
CA GLY A 12 -5.67 5.48 2.71
C GLY A 12 -4.32 5.68 3.42
N PHE A 13 -3.79 4.59 3.97
CA PHE A 13 -2.48 4.58 4.65
C PHE A 13 -1.37 5.11 3.73
N ILE A 14 -1.06 4.39 2.65
CA ILE A 14 0.03 4.78 1.74
C ILE A 14 -0.34 6.06 0.97
N GLY A 15 -1.60 6.14 0.49
CA GLY A 15 -2.07 7.27 -0.32
C GLY A 15 -1.92 8.61 0.38
N SER A 16 -2.25 8.70 1.66
CA SER A 16 -2.13 9.97 2.41
C SER A 16 -0.69 10.44 2.57
N HIS A 17 0.26 9.52 2.74
CA HIS A 17 1.68 9.87 2.76
C HIS A 17 2.20 10.31 1.39
N VAL A 18 1.72 9.69 0.30
CA VAL A 18 2.06 10.12 -1.07
C VAL A 18 1.49 11.51 -1.34
N VAL A 19 0.25 11.80 -0.93
CA VAL A 19 -0.35 13.14 -1.02
C VAL A 19 0.53 14.16 -0.32
N ASP A 20 0.88 13.95 0.96
CA ASP A 20 1.72 14.86 1.71
C ASP A 20 3.07 15.12 1.01
N ALA A 21 3.71 14.07 0.52
CA ALA A 21 5.00 14.15 -0.13
C ALA A 21 4.96 14.89 -1.49
N LEU A 22 3.86 14.79 -2.24
CA LEU A 22 3.64 15.49 -3.50
C LEU A 22 3.32 16.97 -3.27
N LEU A 23 2.48 17.28 -2.28
CA LEU A 23 2.20 18.65 -1.87
C LEU A 23 3.45 19.38 -1.38
N ALA A 24 4.31 18.70 -0.61
CA ALA A 24 5.59 19.26 -0.17
C ALA A 24 6.55 19.57 -1.33
N ARG A 25 6.35 18.97 -2.51
CA ARG A 25 7.07 19.27 -3.76
C ARG A 25 6.38 20.36 -4.59
N GLY A 26 5.32 20.98 -4.09
CA GLY A 26 4.57 22.02 -4.78
C GLY A 26 3.71 21.51 -5.95
N MET A 27 3.40 20.21 -6.00
CA MET A 27 2.54 19.65 -7.06
C MET A 27 1.07 19.90 -6.77
N GLN A 28 0.26 20.08 -7.83
CA GLN A 28 -1.20 20.09 -7.70
C GLN A 28 -1.71 18.65 -7.60
N VAL A 29 -2.37 18.31 -6.49
CA VAL A 29 -2.80 16.94 -6.19
C VAL A 29 -4.31 16.84 -6.16
N VAL A 30 -4.88 16.03 -7.06
CA VAL A 30 -6.26 15.53 -6.95
C VAL A 30 -6.23 14.26 -6.11
N GLY A 31 -6.86 14.29 -4.93
CA GLY A 31 -6.92 13.14 -4.03
C GLY A 31 -8.27 12.44 -4.13
N LEU A 32 -8.34 11.31 -4.84
CA LEU A 32 -9.56 10.54 -5.01
C LEU A 32 -9.64 9.41 -3.97
N ASP A 33 -10.74 9.35 -3.23
CA ASP A 33 -11.09 8.23 -2.35
C ASP A 33 -12.61 8.07 -2.30
N ARG A 34 -13.11 6.85 -2.05
CA ARG A 34 -14.53 6.61 -1.85
C ARG A 34 -15.03 7.12 -0.49
N ARG A 35 -14.14 7.31 0.47
CA ARG A 35 -14.44 7.90 1.77
C ARG A 35 -14.49 9.41 1.66
N ARG A 36 -15.56 10.02 2.17
CA ARG A 36 -15.73 11.47 2.12
C ARG A 36 -15.02 12.12 3.30
N LEU A 37 -14.17 13.11 3.03
CA LEU A 37 -13.61 13.99 4.05
C LEU A 37 -14.74 14.66 4.85
N GLY A 38 -14.59 14.71 6.18
CA GLY A 38 -15.59 15.26 7.08
C GLY A 38 -16.72 14.30 7.49
N GLN A 39 -16.84 13.12 6.86
CA GLN A 39 -17.79 12.08 7.24
C GLN A 39 -17.10 10.80 7.72
N ASP A 40 -15.87 10.55 7.30
CA ASP A 40 -15.03 9.43 7.73
C ASP A 40 -13.87 9.98 8.57
N ALA A 41 -13.85 9.65 9.86
CA ALA A 41 -12.85 10.14 10.81
C ALA A 41 -11.43 9.72 10.42
N LEU A 42 -11.26 8.47 9.94
CA LEU A 42 -9.94 7.97 9.52
C LEU A 42 -9.43 8.71 8.27
N ALA A 43 -10.31 8.99 7.32
CA ALA A 43 -9.98 9.77 6.13
C ALA A 43 -9.59 11.20 6.51
N GLY A 44 -10.35 11.83 7.41
CA GLY A 44 -10.08 13.18 7.92
C GLY A 44 -8.71 13.26 8.60
N GLU A 45 -8.40 12.35 9.51
CA GLU A 45 -7.11 12.30 10.20
C GLU A 45 -5.94 12.03 9.25
N ASN A 46 -6.10 11.09 8.32
CA ASN A 46 -5.05 10.76 7.36
C ASN A 46 -4.70 11.92 6.43
N LEU A 47 -5.67 12.75 6.07
CA LEU A 47 -5.50 13.90 5.18
C LEU A 47 -5.47 15.24 5.93
N ALA A 48 -5.35 15.26 7.26
CA ALA A 48 -5.37 16.48 8.05
C ALA A 48 -4.29 17.49 7.61
N ALA A 49 -3.10 17.03 7.26
CA ALA A 49 -2.02 17.88 6.77
C ALA A 49 -2.28 18.46 5.36
N ALA A 50 -3.07 17.76 4.54
CA ALA A 50 -3.46 18.22 3.21
C ALA A 50 -4.71 19.12 3.25
N ALA A 51 -5.52 19.03 4.31
CA ALA A 51 -6.73 19.83 4.46
C ALA A 51 -6.40 21.33 4.50
N GLY A 52 -7.04 22.11 3.65
CA GLY A 52 -6.78 23.54 3.54
C GLY A 52 -5.56 23.93 2.68
N ASN A 53 -4.80 22.98 2.17
CA ASN A 53 -3.73 23.27 1.20
C ASN A 53 -4.35 23.62 -0.17
N THR A 54 -4.03 24.79 -0.71
CA THR A 54 -4.59 25.30 -1.98
C THR A 54 -4.21 24.45 -3.20
N LEU A 55 -3.19 23.62 -3.10
CA LEU A 55 -2.74 22.69 -4.14
C LEU A 55 -3.45 21.32 -4.05
N PHE A 56 -4.28 21.09 -3.01
CA PHE A 56 -4.99 19.84 -2.80
C PHE A 56 -6.47 19.95 -3.16
N THR A 57 -6.95 19.08 -4.02
CA THR A 57 -8.37 18.97 -4.40
C THR A 57 -8.88 17.58 -3.99
N PRO A 58 -9.64 17.46 -2.90
CA PRO A 58 -10.25 16.17 -2.54
C PRO A 58 -11.43 15.84 -3.45
N LEU A 59 -11.53 14.59 -3.88
CA LEU A 59 -12.59 14.08 -4.73
C LEU A 59 -13.15 12.78 -4.17
N CYS A 60 -14.44 12.78 -3.80
CA CYS A 60 -15.12 11.57 -3.33
C CYS A 60 -15.72 10.83 -4.53
N ARG A 61 -15.12 9.69 -4.91
CA ARG A 61 -15.57 8.83 -6.02
C ARG A 61 -15.21 7.37 -5.76
N ASP A 62 -16.08 6.48 -6.21
CA ASP A 62 -15.80 5.05 -6.31
C ASP A 62 -15.32 4.72 -7.73
N LEU A 63 -14.13 4.11 -7.84
CA LEU A 63 -13.55 3.76 -9.14
C LEU A 63 -14.39 2.75 -9.93
N ALA A 64 -15.14 1.90 -9.23
CA ALA A 64 -15.93 0.85 -9.86
C ALA A 64 -17.26 1.35 -10.44
N THR A 65 -17.81 2.45 -9.92
CA THR A 65 -19.18 2.90 -10.27
C THR A 65 -19.26 4.30 -10.85
N ASP A 66 -18.42 5.23 -10.37
CA ASP A 66 -18.54 6.64 -10.72
C ASP A 66 -17.85 7.01 -12.04
N ARG A 67 -18.12 8.20 -12.55
CA ARG A 67 -17.37 8.78 -13.67
C ARG A 67 -16.01 9.26 -13.19
N LEU A 68 -14.97 9.02 -13.99
CA LEU A 68 -13.58 9.30 -13.63
C LEU A 68 -12.92 10.35 -14.52
N ASP A 69 -13.60 10.78 -15.60
CA ASP A 69 -13.01 11.68 -16.60
C ASP A 69 -12.59 13.02 -15.96
N ASP A 70 -13.38 13.57 -15.04
CA ASP A 70 -13.09 14.80 -14.31
C ASP A 70 -11.93 14.64 -13.30
N ALA A 71 -11.72 13.44 -12.81
CA ALA A 71 -10.64 13.14 -11.88
C ALA A 71 -9.26 13.10 -12.56
N VAL A 72 -9.20 12.61 -13.79
CA VAL A 72 -7.95 12.45 -14.56
C VAL A 72 -7.65 13.64 -15.48
N ASP A 73 -8.62 14.54 -15.65
CA ASP A 73 -8.48 15.68 -16.57
C ASP A 73 -7.31 16.59 -16.20
N GLY A 74 -6.47 16.87 -17.18
CA GLY A 74 -5.26 17.68 -17.00
C GLY A 74 -4.18 17.05 -16.10
N CYS A 75 -4.31 15.78 -15.71
CA CYS A 75 -3.29 15.08 -14.93
C CYS A 75 -2.23 14.48 -15.86
N ASP A 76 -0.96 14.76 -15.55
CA ASP A 76 0.19 14.15 -16.23
C ASP A 76 0.50 12.74 -15.70
N ILE A 77 0.29 12.53 -14.38
CA ILE A 77 0.69 11.33 -13.65
C ILE A 77 -0.48 10.87 -12.77
N VAL A 78 -0.70 9.56 -12.71
CA VAL A 78 -1.66 8.92 -11.80
C VAL A 78 -0.92 7.97 -10.88
N PHE A 79 -1.06 8.16 -9.57
CA PHE A 79 -0.65 7.22 -8.52
C PHE A 79 -1.85 6.39 -8.10
N HIS A 80 -1.94 5.16 -8.59
CA HIS A 80 -3.09 4.28 -8.34
C HIS A 80 -2.85 3.39 -7.12
N LEU A 81 -3.29 3.87 -5.95
CA LEU A 81 -3.12 3.22 -4.65
C LEU A 81 -4.45 2.71 -4.07
N ALA A 82 -5.58 3.05 -4.70
CA ALA A 82 -6.89 2.56 -4.30
C ALA A 82 -6.99 1.04 -4.53
N ALA A 83 -7.31 0.32 -3.47
CA ALA A 83 -7.59 -1.11 -3.52
C ALA A 83 -8.34 -1.54 -2.26
N ARG A 84 -9.10 -2.64 -2.33
CA ARG A 84 -9.51 -3.39 -1.14
C ARG A 84 -8.33 -4.30 -0.75
N PRO A 85 -7.69 -4.07 0.40
CA PRO A 85 -6.54 -4.85 0.85
C PRO A 85 -6.95 -5.99 1.79
N GLY A 86 -6.00 -6.90 2.07
CA GLY A 86 -6.16 -7.97 3.06
C GLY A 86 -6.27 -9.34 2.42
N VAL A 87 -5.37 -10.26 2.82
CA VAL A 87 -5.34 -11.64 2.34
C VAL A 87 -6.47 -12.46 2.96
N ARG A 88 -6.60 -12.39 4.30
CA ARG A 88 -7.56 -13.21 5.04
C ARG A 88 -9.02 -12.89 4.74
N PRO A 89 -9.46 -11.63 4.70
CA PRO A 89 -10.87 -11.32 4.40
C PRO A 89 -11.23 -11.46 2.92
N SER A 90 -10.31 -11.86 2.04
CA SER A 90 -10.57 -11.92 0.59
C SER A 90 -11.30 -13.19 0.13
N TRP A 91 -11.57 -14.13 1.03
CA TRP A 91 -12.20 -15.41 0.72
C TRP A 91 -13.73 -15.34 0.72
N GLY A 92 -14.37 -16.30 0.07
CA GLY A 92 -15.82 -16.43 0.05
C GLY A 92 -16.54 -15.28 -0.65
N VAL A 93 -17.66 -14.85 -0.10
CA VAL A 93 -18.52 -13.80 -0.67
C VAL A 93 -17.83 -12.43 -0.77
N GLU A 94 -16.90 -12.19 0.12
CA GLU A 94 -16.12 -10.92 0.14
C GLU A 94 -15.27 -10.72 -1.12
N PHE A 95 -14.96 -11.79 -1.88
CA PHE A 95 -14.18 -11.66 -3.12
C PHE A 95 -14.85 -10.76 -4.15
N HIS A 96 -16.16 -10.67 -4.15
CA HIS A 96 -16.89 -9.75 -5.04
C HIS A 96 -16.35 -8.32 -4.95
N ASP A 97 -16.15 -7.81 -3.74
CA ASP A 97 -15.64 -6.46 -3.52
C ASP A 97 -14.18 -6.29 -3.95
N TYR A 98 -13.38 -7.36 -3.84
CA TYR A 98 -12.01 -7.35 -4.37
C TYR A 98 -11.99 -7.29 -5.90
N ALA A 99 -12.85 -8.05 -6.56
CA ALA A 99 -12.99 -8.01 -8.01
C ALA A 99 -13.47 -6.63 -8.50
N GLN A 100 -14.47 -6.08 -7.85
CA GLN A 100 -15.00 -4.74 -8.15
C GLN A 100 -13.94 -3.65 -7.95
N SER A 101 -13.34 -3.56 -6.76
CA SER A 101 -12.43 -2.47 -6.42
C SER A 101 -11.08 -2.61 -7.12
N ASN A 102 -10.47 -3.83 -7.08
CA ASN A 102 -9.09 -4.01 -7.51
C ASN A 102 -8.97 -4.27 -9.01
N VAL A 103 -9.92 -5.00 -9.61
CA VAL A 103 -9.84 -5.36 -11.04
C VAL A 103 -10.65 -4.38 -11.89
N LEU A 104 -11.95 -4.31 -11.67
CA LEU A 104 -12.83 -3.44 -12.47
C LEU A 104 -12.49 -1.95 -12.26
N GLY A 105 -12.30 -1.52 -11.01
CA GLY A 105 -11.90 -0.15 -10.70
C GLY A 105 -10.59 0.26 -11.38
N THR A 106 -9.59 -0.65 -11.41
CA THR A 106 -8.33 -0.42 -12.13
C THR A 106 -8.56 -0.31 -13.63
N GLN A 107 -9.34 -1.22 -14.23
CA GLN A 107 -9.62 -1.20 -15.67
C GLN A 107 -10.31 0.12 -16.07
N ARG A 108 -11.32 0.56 -15.32
CA ARG A 108 -12.02 1.82 -15.58
C ARG A 108 -11.12 3.05 -15.46
N LEU A 109 -10.21 3.05 -14.48
CA LEU A 109 -9.22 4.12 -14.34
C LEU A 109 -8.24 4.15 -15.52
N LEU A 110 -7.77 2.99 -15.98
CA LEU A 110 -6.90 2.87 -17.16
C LEU A 110 -7.57 3.42 -18.41
N ASP A 111 -8.85 3.09 -18.64
CA ASP A 111 -9.64 3.65 -19.75
C ASP A 111 -9.75 5.18 -19.66
N ALA A 112 -10.02 5.72 -18.46
CA ALA A 112 -10.08 7.17 -18.25
C ALA A 112 -8.72 7.82 -18.52
N CYS A 113 -7.62 7.23 -18.05
CA CYS A 113 -6.26 7.72 -18.30
C CYS A 113 -5.94 7.77 -19.80
N VAL A 114 -6.28 6.73 -20.56
CA VAL A 114 -6.04 6.70 -22.01
C VAL A 114 -6.86 7.78 -22.72
N ARG A 115 -8.17 7.91 -22.40
CA ARG A 115 -9.03 8.94 -23.02
C ARG A 115 -8.55 10.36 -22.73
N SER A 116 -8.05 10.62 -21.53
CA SER A 116 -7.57 11.95 -21.09
C SER A 116 -6.10 12.22 -21.42
N GLY A 117 -5.40 11.27 -22.04
CA GLY A 117 -4.01 11.46 -22.45
C GLY A 117 -3.00 11.48 -21.29
N VAL A 118 -3.31 10.84 -20.15
CA VAL A 118 -2.38 10.64 -19.05
C VAL A 118 -1.14 9.91 -19.56
N ARG A 119 0.03 10.41 -19.20
CA ARG A 119 1.30 9.85 -19.71
C ARG A 119 1.90 8.77 -18.83
N ARG A 120 1.66 8.82 -17.52
CA ARG A 120 2.27 7.89 -16.56
C ARG A 120 1.27 7.41 -15.51
N LEU A 121 1.32 6.11 -15.23
CA LEU A 121 0.58 5.50 -14.13
C LEU A 121 1.52 4.67 -13.27
N VAL A 122 1.56 4.97 -11.97
CA VAL A 122 2.25 4.15 -10.96
C VAL A 122 1.19 3.32 -10.25
N TYR A 123 1.28 2.00 -10.36
CA TYR A 123 0.32 1.07 -9.79
C TYR A 123 0.87 0.40 -8.53
N ALA A 124 0.13 0.47 -7.43
CA ALA A 124 0.42 -0.29 -6.22
C ALA A 124 0.02 -1.76 -6.39
N SER A 125 0.95 -2.60 -6.81
CA SER A 125 0.82 -4.05 -6.79
C SER A 125 1.17 -4.63 -5.40
N SER A 126 1.44 -5.91 -5.27
CA SER A 126 1.67 -6.58 -3.99
C SER A 126 2.61 -7.76 -4.14
N SER A 127 3.45 -8.04 -3.13
CA SER A 127 4.20 -9.29 -3.01
C SER A 127 3.32 -10.54 -2.94
N SER A 128 2.02 -10.38 -2.63
CA SER A 128 1.05 -11.49 -2.63
C SER A 128 0.82 -12.13 -4.00
N VAL A 129 1.34 -11.53 -5.08
CA VAL A 129 1.29 -12.11 -6.43
C VAL A 129 2.25 -13.29 -6.60
N TYR A 130 3.31 -13.38 -5.78
CA TYR A 130 4.32 -14.44 -5.91
C TYR A 130 3.85 -15.78 -5.35
N GLY A 131 3.12 -15.79 -4.23
CA GLY A 131 2.86 -17.00 -3.44
C GLY A 131 4.07 -17.43 -2.60
N PRO A 132 4.19 -18.72 -2.24
CA PRO A 132 5.33 -19.25 -1.49
C PRO A 132 6.63 -19.14 -2.31
N ALA A 133 7.72 -18.70 -1.65
CA ALA A 133 9.04 -18.58 -2.26
C ALA A 133 10.12 -19.10 -1.31
N GLU A 134 11.10 -19.84 -1.86
CA GLU A 134 12.23 -20.40 -1.11
C GLU A 134 13.43 -19.41 -1.01
N ARG A 135 13.47 -18.42 -1.88
CA ARG A 135 14.48 -17.37 -1.96
C ARG A 135 13.82 -16.00 -2.10
N PRO A 136 14.56 -14.89 -1.97
CA PRO A 136 14.04 -13.57 -2.30
C PRO A 136 13.43 -13.53 -3.71
N SER A 137 12.17 -13.06 -3.80
CA SER A 137 11.41 -13.02 -5.05
C SER A 137 11.97 -11.98 -6.00
N ARG A 138 12.13 -12.33 -7.25
CA ARG A 138 12.52 -11.45 -8.35
C ARG A 138 11.30 -11.11 -9.20
N GLU A 139 11.36 -10.02 -9.92
CA GLU A 139 10.23 -9.56 -10.73
C GLU A 139 9.95 -10.48 -11.94
N ASP A 140 10.96 -11.22 -12.41
CA ASP A 140 10.87 -12.24 -13.46
C ASP A 140 10.46 -13.62 -12.95
N ASP A 141 10.31 -13.82 -11.63
CA ASP A 141 9.81 -15.07 -11.09
C ASP A 141 8.33 -15.28 -11.48
N ARG A 142 7.98 -16.57 -11.64
CA ARG A 142 6.60 -16.94 -11.90
C ARG A 142 5.69 -16.48 -10.76
N THR A 143 4.64 -15.76 -11.11
CA THR A 143 3.59 -15.39 -10.18
C THR A 143 2.65 -16.58 -9.93
N SER A 144 2.36 -16.88 -8.64
CA SER A 144 1.51 -18.00 -8.23
C SER A 144 0.74 -17.64 -6.95
N PRO A 145 -0.18 -16.64 -7.01
CA PRO A 145 -0.88 -16.16 -5.84
C PRO A 145 -1.71 -17.25 -5.18
N VAL A 146 -1.66 -17.32 -3.84
CA VAL A 146 -2.36 -18.34 -3.03
C VAL A 146 -3.54 -17.75 -2.25
N SER A 147 -4.01 -16.56 -2.63
CA SER A 147 -5.18 -15.92 -2.04
C SER A 147 -5.99 -15.17 -3.11
N PRO A 148 -7.32 -15.02 -2.92
CA PRO A 148 -8.15 -14.22 -3.82
C PRO A 148 -7.67 -12.77 -3.94
N TYR A 149 -7.18 -12.16 -2.86
CA TYR A 149 -6.52 -10.86 -2.88
C TYR A 149 -5.31 -10.84 -3.83
N GLY A 150 -4.39 -11.81 -3.68
CA GLY A 150 -3.22 -11.92 -4.56
C GLY A 150 -3.62 -12.07 -6.03
N VAL A 151 -4.64 -12.88 -6.32
CA VAL A 151 -5.22 -13.04 -7.67
C VAL A 151 -5.76 -11.70 -8.19
N SER A 152 -6.52 -10.94 -7.39
CA SER A 152 -7.07 -9.65 -7.80
C SER A 152 -5.97 -8.61 -8.08
N LYS A 153 -4.88 -8.62 -7.29
CA LYS A 153 -3.74 -7.72 -7.48
C LYS A 153 -2.95 -8.07 -8.73
N LEU A 154 -2.75 -9.37 -9.00
CA LEU A 154 -2.10 -9.84 -10.23
C LEU A 154 -2.94 -9.50 -11.46
N ALA A 155 -4.25 -9.73 -11.41
CA ALA A 155 -5.13 -9.40 -12.53
C ALA A 155 -5.06 -7.90 -12.88
N ALA A 156 -5.09 -7.02 -11.88
CA ALA A 156 -4.96 -5.58 -12.07
C ALA A 156 -3.55 -5.18 -12.57
N GLU A 157 -2.48 -5.82 -12.08
CA GLU A 157 -1.11 -5.62 -12.60
C GLU A 157 -1.03 -5.97 -14.09
N GLN A 158 -1.62 -7.11 -14.49
CA GLN A 158 -1.64 -7.53 -15.90
C GLN A 158 -2.49 -6.61 -16.78
N LEU A 159 -3.60 -6.05 -16.27
CA LEU A 159 -4.34 -5.00 -16.97
C LEU A 159 -3.46 -3.77 -17.21
N CYS A 160 -2.75 -3.30 -16.19
CA CYS A 160 -1.83 -2.17 -16.31
C CYS A 160 -0.77 -2.42 -17.39
N VAL A 161 -0.14 -3.61 -17.38
CA VAL A 161 0.85 -4.01 -18.40
C VAL A 161 0.23 -4.08 -19.79
N ALA A 162 -0.97 -4.66 -19.93
CA ALA A 162 -1.67 -4.76 -21.20
C ALA A 162 -1.98 -3.38 -21.80
N TYR A 163 -2.44 -2.43 -20.96
CA TYR A 163 -2.69 -1.06 -21.41
C TYR A 163 -1.43 -0.33 -21.86
N ALA A 164 -0.31 -0.52 -21.14
CA ALA A 164 0.99 0.05 -21.54
C ALA A 164 1.53 -0.53 -22.87
N CYS A 165 1.08 -1.73 -23.26
CA CYS A 165 1.47 -2.36 -24.53
C CYS A 165 0.61 -1.94 -25.73
N ARG A 166 -0.46 -1.19 -25.53
CA ARG A 166 -1.34 -0.77 -26.64
C ARG A 166 -0.64 0.24 -27.55
N PRO A 167 -0.64 0.03 -28.88
CA PRO A 167 0.06 0.92 -29.81
C PRO A 167 -0.64 2.27 -30.01
N ASP A 168 -1.91 2.38 -29.62
CA ASP A 168 -2.79 3.54 -29.84
C ASP A 168 -2.76 4.55 -28.67
N ASN A 169 -1.92 4.34 -27.65
CA ASN A 169 -1.79 5.28 -26.55
C ASN A 169 -0.33 5.52 -26.15
N ARG A 170 -0.10 6.51 -25.26
CA ARG A 170 1.22 6.89 -24.76
C ARG A 170 1.37 6.64 -23.26
N LEU A 171 0.43 5.89 -22.66
CA LEU A 171 0.45 5.58 -21.24
C LEU A 171 1.62 4.65 -20.91
N SER A 172 2.57 5.10 -20.12
CA SER A 172 3.57 4.23 -19.51
C SER A 172 3.14 3.82 -18.10
N VAL A 173 3.48 2.60 -17.71
CA VAL A 173 3.07 2.04 -16.41
C VAL A 173 4.26 1.50 -15.65
N THR A 174 4.37 1.86 -14.37
CA THR A 174 5.27 1.22 -13.41
C THR A 174 4.44 0.58 -12.30
N ALA A 175 4.43 -0.76 -12.22
CA ALA A 175 3.78 -1.51 -11.15
C ALA A 175 4.79 -1.79 -10.04
N LEU A 176 4.43 -1.45 -8.79
CA LEU A 176 5.27 -1.65 -7.62
C LEU A 176 4.71 -2.78 -6.76
N ARG A 177 5.43 -3.89 -6.65
CA ARG A 177 5.08 -5.01 -5.77
C ARG A 177 5.56 -4.70 -4.37
N TYR A 178 4.68 -4.08 -3.56
CA TYR A 178 4.99 -3.75 -2.18
C TYR A 178 5.06 -5.00 -1.32
N PHE A 179 6.13 -5.12 -0.56
CA PHE A 179 6.24 -6.02 0.58
C PHE A 179 5.63 -5.35 1.81
N THR A 180 5.40 -6.09 2.90
CA THR A 180 4.52 -5.64 3.99
C THR A 180 4.85 -4.24 4.51
N VAL A 181 4.04 -3.26 4.14
CA VAL A 181 4.26 -1.84 4.51
C VAL A 181 3.80 -1.59 5.95
N TYR A 182 4.59 -0.82 6.71
CA TYR A 182 4.25 -0.41 8.07
C TYR A 182 4.69 1.03 8.35
N GLY A 183 4.16 1.64 9.42
CA GLY A 183 4.45 3.02 9.82
C GLY A 183 3.21 3.77 10.30
N PRO A 184 3.33 5.06 10.63
CA PRO A 184 2.21 5.93 10.99
C PRO A 184 1.05 5.85 9.99
N ARG A 185 -0.19 5.99 10.46
CA ARG A 185 -1.44 5.84 9.67
C ARG A 185 -1.70 4.41 9.16
N GLN A 186 -0.90 3.41 9.57
CA GLN A 186 -1.16 2.02 9.25
C GLN A 186 -2.57 1.62 9.71
N ARG A 187 -3.24 0.75 8.93
CA ARG A 187 -4.56 0.25 9.32
C ARG A 187 -4.50 -0.59 10.61
N PRO A 188 -5.53 -0.51 11.46
CA PRO A 188 -5.56 -1.21 12.75
C PRO A 188 -5.42 -2.74 12.66
N ASP A 189 -5.88 -3.35 11.56
CA ASP A 189 -5.83 -4.80 11.32
C ASP A 189 -4.44 -5.34 10.95
N MET A 190 -3.45 -4.47 10.71
CA MET A 190 -2.12 -4.86 10.26
C MET A 190 -1.18 -5.18 11.43
N ALA A 191 -0.26 -6.11 11.20
CA ALA A 191 0.53 -6.77 12.25
C ALA A 191 1.27 -5.78 13.18
N ILE A 192 2.10 -4.86 12.63
CA ILE A 192 2.92 -3.98 13.49
C ILE A 192 2.04 -3.05 14.33
N GLY A 193 0.98 -2.46 13.74
CA GLY A 193 0.03 -1.64 14.49
C GLY A 193 -0.62 -2.41 15.66
N ARG A 194 -1.03 -3.67 15.41
CA ARG A 194 -1.62 -4.55 16.44
C ARG A 194 -0.62 -4.90 17.55
N LEU A 195 0.64 -5.18 17.21
CA LEU A 195 1.68 -5.48 18.20
C LEU A 195 1.94 -4.27 19.11
N LEU A 196 2.10 -3.08 18.54
CA LEU A 196 2.32 -1.86 19.31
C LEU A 196 1.09 -1.50 20.17
N PHE A 197 -0.12 -1.65 19.61
CA PHE A 197 -1.35 -1.43 20.38
C PHE A 197 -1.47 -2.41 21.56
N ALA A 198 -1.19 -3.70 21.34
CA ALA A 198 -1.19 -4.71 22.40
C ALA A 198 -0.16 -4.40 23.50
N ALA A 199 1.02 -3.90 23.15
CA ALA A 199 2.03 -3.47 24.12
C ALA A 199 1.52 -2.37 25.05
N TYR A 200 0.71 -1.42 24.53
CA TYR A 200 0.20 -0.30 25.35
C TYR A 200 -1.07 -0.63 26.12
N THR A 201 -1.89 -1.55 25.63
CA THR A 201 -3.17 -1.89 26.25
C THR A 201 -3.12 -3.13 27.13
N GLY A 202 -2.11 -4.00 26.95
CA GLY A 202 -2.07 -5.31 27.58
C GLY A 202 -3.07 -6.32 27.02
N LEU A 203 -3.82 -5.97 25.97
CA LEU A 203 -4.71 -6.90 25.29
C LEU A 203 -3.88 -7.92 24.47
N PRO A 204 -4.29 -9.21 24.44
CA PRO A 204 -3.54 -10.21 23.71
C PRO A 204 -3.63 -10.03 22.22
N VAL A 205 -2.50 -10.27 21.52
CA VAL A 205 -2.47 -10.35 20.07
C VAL A 205 -2.55 -11.81 19.61
N THR A 206 -3.34 -12.09 18.60
CA THR A 206 -3.42 -13.44 18.02
C THR A 206 -2.20 -13.70 17.14
N LEU A 207 -1.42 -14.73 17.48
CA LEU A 207 -0.34 -15.28 16.69
C LEU A 207 -0.85 -16.53 15.96
N PHE A 208 -0.94 -16.45 14.64
CA PHE A 208 -1.36 -17.59 13.82
C PHE A 208 -0.17 -18.50 13.53
N GLY A 209 -0.35 -19.82 13.80
CA GLY A 209 0.73 -20.79 13.72
C GLY A 209 1.75 -20.63 14.85
N ASP A 210 2.97 -21.10 14.63
CA ASP A 210 4.04 -21.09 15.62
C ASP A 210 4.87 -19.79 15.67
N GLY A 211 4.59 -18.83 14.79
CA GLY A 211 5.30 -17.56 14.68
C GLY A 211 6.64 -17.62 13.96
N SER A 212 6.98 -18.76 13.34
CA SER A 212 8.19 -18.91 12.50
C SER A 212 8.04 -18.24 11.14
N GLN A 213 6.80 -18.00 10.69
CA GLN A 213 6.53 -17.34 9.41
C GLN A 213 7.23 -15.97 9.34
N ARG A 214 7.92 -15.74 8.23
CA ARG A 214 8.74 -14.54 8.02
C ARG A 214 8.06 -13.53 7.11
N ARG A 215 8.21 -12.26 7.46
CA ARG A 215 7.72 -11.14 6.62
C ARG A 215 8.82 -10.11 6.45
N GLU A 216 8.92 -9.58 5.25
CA GLU A 216 9.72 -8.40 4.98
C GLU A 216 8.86 -7.17 5.22
N PHE A 217 9.24 -6.38 6.22
CA PHE A 217 8.55 -5.15 6.59
C PHE A 217 9.24 -3.95 5.94
N THR A 218 8.47 -3.14 5.24
CA THR A 218 8.96 -1.96 4.51
C THR A 218 8.39 -0.70 5.15
N TYR A 219 9.26 0.20 5.60
CA TYR A 219 8.78 1.41 6.26
C TYR A 219 8.14 2.39 5.27
N ILE A 220 7.11 3.10 5.72
CA ILE A 220 6.25 3.94 4.86
C ILE A 220 7.01 5.01 4.09
N THR A 221 8.04 5.65 4.67
CA THR A 221 8.80 6.70 3.96
C THR A 221 9.59 6.13 2.79
N ASP A 222 10.13 4.92 2.92
CA ASP A 222 10.85 4.24 1.85
C ASP A 222 9.88 3.86 0.71
N VAL A 223 8.68 3.37 1.06
CA VAL A 223 7.62 3.08 0.08
C VAL A 223 7.20 4.34 -0.68
N VAL A 224 7.03 5.47 0.02
CA VAL A 224 6.67 6.75 -0.61
C VAL A 224 7.78 7.23 -1.55
N ALA A 225 9.05 7.14 -1.14
CA ALA A 225 10.19 7.49 -1.97
C ALA A 225 10.22 6.67 -3.27
N ALA A 226 10.09 5.34 -3.16
CA ALA A 226 10.02 4.44 -4.32
C ALA A 226 8.82 4.75 -5.23
N THR A 227 7.65 5.05 -4.62
CA THR A 227 6.42 5.35 -5.36
C THR A 227 6.56 6.62 -6.20
N ILE A 228 7.17 7.67 -5.65
CA ILE A 228 7.40 8.91 -6.38
C ILE A 228 8.48 8.72 -7.45
N ALA A 229 9.57 8.01 -7.15
CA ALA A 229 10.61 7.71 -8.12
C ALA A 229 10.07 6.92 -9.32
N ALA A 230 9.11 6.02 -9.11
CA ALA A 230 8.48 5.22 -10.16
C ALA A 230 7.79 6.06 -11.24
N ALA A 231 7.36 7.28 -10.92
CA ALA A 231 6.79 8.20 -11.91
C ALA A 231 7.81 8.73 -12.94
N HIS A 232 9.10 8.52 -12.69
CA HIS A 232 10.19 9.00 -13.55
C HIS A 232 10.93 7.88 -14.28
N VAL A 233 10.46 6.64 -14.19
CA VAL A 233 11.05 5.48 -14.88
C VAL A 233 10.86 5.65 -16.40
N ASP A 234 11.96 5.67 -17.14
CA ASP A 234 11.94 5.91 -18.59
C ASP A 234 11.82 4.59 -19.39
N THR A 235 10.73 3.87 -19.14
CA THR A 235 10.35 2.68 -19.92
C THR A 235 8.83 2.68 -20.10
N PRO A 236 8.32 2.10 -21.21
CA PRO A 236 6.85 2.00 -21.41
C PRO A 236 6.16 1.20 -20.32
N ARG A 237 6.87 0.20 -19.76
CA ARG A 237 6.37 -0.64 -18.67
C ARG A 237 7.50 -1.13 -17.78
N ALA A 238 7.25 -1.17 -16.48
CA ALA A 238 8.12 -1.81 -15.51
C ALA A 238 7.30 -2.47 -14.41
N VAL A 239 7.82 -3.56 -13.85
CA VAL A 239 7.34 -4.16 -12.61
C VAL A 239 8.53 -4.17 -11.67
N VAL A 240 8.39 -3.68 -10.44
CA VAL A 240 9.51 -3.46 -9.52
C VAL A 240 9.11 -3.85 -8.09
N ASN A 241 9.95 -4.61 -7.42
CA ASN A 241 9.79 -4.91 -6.00
C ASN A 241 10.13 -3.71 -5.13
N VAL A 242 9.37 -3.49 -4.06
CA VAL A 242 9.66 -2.49 -3.04
C VAL A 242 9.57 -3.15 -1.67
N GLY A 243 10.72 -3.41 -1.08
CA GLY A 243 10.89 -4.16 0.16
C GLY A 243 11.80 -3.46 1.15
N GLY A 244 11.85 -3.96 2.39
CA GLY A 244 12.63 -3.40 3.50
C GLY A 244 14.04 -3.97 3.63
N GLY A 245 14.46 -4.86 2.72
CA GLY A 245 15.81 -5.43 2.65
C GLY A 245 16.09 -6.57 3.63
N ALA A 246 15.21 -6.82 4.59
CA ALA A 246 15.35 -7.91 5.56
C ALA A 246 14.01 -8.51 5.95
N SER A 247 13.98 -9.84 6.04
CA SER A 247 12.81 -10.60 6.48
C SER A 247 12.95 -10.98 7.95
N VAL A 248 11.89 -10.79 8.74
CA VAL A 248 11.85 -11.05 10.18
C VAL A 248 10.73 -12.03 10.51
N SER A 249 10.94 -12.97 11.44
CA SER A 249 9.87 -13.87 11.90
C SER A 249 8.83 -13.09 12.72
N MET A 250 7.61 -13.61 12.78
CA MET A 250 6.58 -12.97 13.62
C MET A 250 6.97 -12.97 15.11
N ARG A 251 7.66 -14.01 15.60
CA ARG A 251 8.25 -13.99 16.95
C ARG A 251 9.29 -12.88 17.11
N GLY A 252 10.16 -12.70 16.11
CA GLY A 252 11.13 -11.60 16.08
C GLY A 252 10.46 -10.23 16.06
N ALA A 253 9.37 -10.05 15.30
CA ALA A 253 8.61 -8.82 15.28
C ALA A 253 7.93 -8.50 16.62
N ILE A 254 7.42 -9.52 17.33
CA ILE A 254 6.88 -9.40 18.69
C ILE A 254 7.97 -8.96 19.68
N GLN A 255 9.14 -9.62 19.63
CA GLN A 255 10.28 -9.27 20.46
C GLN A 255 10.74 -7.84 20.21
N GLU A 256 10.83 -7.44 18.95
CA GLU A 256 11.22 -6.08 18.55
C GLU A 256 10.22 -5.03 19.06
N ALA A 257 8.92 -5.27 18.93
CA ALA A 257 7.88 -4.39 19.44
C ALA A 257 7.94 -4.28 20.99
N SER A 258 8.24 -5.38 21.68
CA SER A 258 8.45 -5.37 23.13
C SER A 258 9.67 -4.55 23.53
N THR A 259 10.77 -4.65 22.77
CA THR A 259 12.00 -3.88 23.00
C THR A 259 11.75 -2.39 22.79
N VAL A 260 11.12 -2.01 21.68
CA VAL A 260 10.81 -0.61 21.34
C VAL A 260 9.91 0.06 22.38
N THR A 261 8.92 -0.68 22.88
CA THR A 261 7.92 -0.11 23.82
C THR A 261 8.33 -0.26 25.28
N GLY A 262 9.32 -1.10 25.59
CA GLY A 262 9.69 -1.48 26.97
C GLY A 262 8.58 -2.28 27.69
N ARG A 263 7.62 -2.88 26.93
CA ARG A 263 6.42 -3.54 27.47
C ARG A 263 6.28 -4.96 26.97
N HIS A 264 5.76 -5.83 27.84
CA HIS A 264 5.39 -7.19 27.45
C HIS A 264 4.16 -7.19 26.55
N ILE A 265 4.17 -8.02 25.49
CA ILE A 265 3.03 -8.22 24.60
C ILE A 265 2.43 -9.60 24.88
N PRO A 266 1.21 -9.67 25.43
CA PRO A 266 0.50 -10.94 25.58
C PRO A 266 0.18 -11.56 24.22
N VAL A 267 0.43 -12.86 24.08
CA VAL A 267 0.21 -13.59 22.82
C VAL A 267 -0.76 -14.75 23.04
N GLN A 268 -1.77 -14.83 22.19
CA GLN A 268 -2.67 -15.97 22.09
C GLN A 268 -2.41 -16.70 20.76
N VAL A 269 -1.99 -17.97 20.84
CA VAL A 269 -1.73 -18.79 19.67
C VAL A 269 -3.04 -19.30 19.06
N ALA A 270 -3.15 -19.26 17.74
CA ALA A 270 -4.25 -19.81 16.97
C ALA A 270 -3.71 -20.57 15.73
N ASP A 271 -4.55 -21.39 15.11
CA ASP A 271 -4.19 -22.16 13.92
C ASP A 271 -3.76 -21.27 12.76
N ALA A 272 -2.85 -21.80 11.92
CA ALA A 272 -2.43 -21.14 10.69
C ALA A 272 -3.62 -20.88 9.76
N GLN A 273 -3.57 -19.75 9.04
CA GLN A 273 -4.70 -19.30 8.22
C GLN A 273 -4.45 -19.58 6.73
N PRO A 274 -5.50 -19.92 5.95
CA PRO A 274 -5.41 -20.08 4.50
C PRO A 274 -4.86 -18.81 3.81
N GLY A 275 -3.97 -19.01 2.84
CA GLY A 275 -3.36 -17.91 2.08
C GLY A 275 -2.13 -17.27 2.73
N ASP A 276 -1.78 -17.65 3.97
CA ASP A 276 -0.52 -17.24 4.58
C ASP A 276 0.65 -18.07 3.98
N VAL A 277 1.70 -17.36 3.53
CA VAL A 277 2.93 -17.97 3.02
C VAL A 277 3.99 -18.08 4.12
N PRO A 278 4.90 -19.07 4.09
CA PRO A 278 5.95 -19.23 5.11
C PRO A 278 6.91 -18.05 5.18
N SER A 279 7.29 -17.48 4.05
CA SER A 279 8.23 -16.37 3.99
C SER A 279 7.91 -15.42 2.85
N THR A 280 8.23 -14.13 3.06
CA THR A 280 8.30 -13.11 1.99
C THR A 280 9.63 -12.39 2.10
N ALA A 281 10.35 -12.27 0.98
CA ALA A 281 11.57 -11.50 0.83
C ALA A 281 11.67 -10.98 -0.61
N ALA A 282 12.20 -9.77 -0.80
CA ALA A 282 12.39 -9.13 -2.09
C ALA A 282 13.86 -9.20 -2.56
N ASP A 283 14.09 -9.52 -3.82
CA ASP A 283 15.28 -9.05 -4.50
C ASP A 283 15.06 -7.58 -4.91
N LEU A 284 15.92 -6.69 -4.45
CA LEU A 284 15.82 -5.23 -4.68
C LEU A 284 16.77 -4.72 -5.77
N THR A 285 17.45 -5.61 -6.48
CA THR A 285 18.43 -5.24 -7.51
C THR A 285 17.80 -4.36 -8.59
N LEU A 286 16.60 -4.70 -9.06
CA LEU A 286 15.90 -3.92 -10.08
C LEU A 286 15.43 -2.57 -9.53
N ALA A 287 14.96 -2.51 -8.29
CA ALA A 287 14.58 -1.26 -7.62
C ALA A 287 15.78 -0.30 -7.50
N GLY A 288 16.94 -0.81 -7.09
CA GLY A 288 18.19 -0.02 -7.07
C GLY A 288 18.52 0.57 -8.43
N ARG A 289 18.41 -0.23 -9.49
CA ARG A 289 18.77 0.20 -10.86
C ARG A 289 17.75 1.19 -11.46
N LEU A 290 16.46 0.95 -11.33
CA LEU A 290 15.42 1.75 -12.00
C LEU A 290 14.94 2.94 -11.18
N LEU A 291 14.90 2.82 -9.85
CA LEU A 291 14.35 3.82 -8.95
C LEU A 291 15.43 4.53 -8.13
N GLY A 292 16.68 4.05 -8.13
CA GLY A 292 17.68 4.45 -7.15
C GLY A 292 17.26 4.09 -5.72
N TYR A 293 16.43 3.07 -5.56
CA TYR A 293 15.78 2.70 -4.30
C TYR A 293 16.61 1.70 -3.50
N TRP A 294 16.87 2.07 -2.25
CA TRP A 294 17.35 1.21 -1.19
C TRP A 294 16.61 1.57 0.09
N PRO A 295 16.13 0.59 0.89
CA PRO A 295 15.47 0.89 2.15
C PRO A 295 16.46 1.57 3.13
N THR A 296 16.00 2.61 3.79
CA THR A 296 16.82 3.43 4.69
C THR A 296 16.42 3.30 6.15
N VAL A 297 15.20 2.83 6.44
CA VAL A 297 14.66 2.74 7.79
C VAL A 297 14.55 1.29 8.23
N GLY A 298 15.35 0.91 9.24
CA GLY A 298 15.30 -0.42 9.86
C GLY A 298 14.03 -0.64 10.69
N LEU A 299 13.74 -1.92 11.00
CA LEU A 299 12.51 -2.31 11.71
C LEU A 299 12.40 -1.64 13.09
N HIS A 300 13.49 -1.60 13.87
CA HIS A 300 13.53 -0.94 15.18
C HIS A 300 13.11 0.52 15.11
N GLU A 301 13.78 1.28 14.27
CA GLU A 301 13.53 2.70 14.10
C GLU A 301 12.11 2.98 13.57
N GLY A 302 11.67 2.20 12.57
CA GLY A 302 10.33 2.35 12.02
C GLY A 302 9.23 2.03 13.03
N MET A 303 9.41 0.98 13.85
CA MET A 303 8.49 0.66 14.95
C MET A 303 8.49 1.75 16.02
N ALA A 304 9.64 2.32 16.37
CA ALA A 304 9.73 3.42 17.35
C ALA A 304 8.95 4.66 16.85
N ARG A 305 9.10 5.03 15.57
CA ARG A 305 8.36 6.13 14.95
C ARG A 305 6.85 5.85 14.89
N GLN A 306 6.45 4.62 14.55
CA GLN A 306 5.03 4.22 14.54
C GLN A 306 4.45 4.18 15.95
N SER A 307 5.21 3.73 16.95
CA SER A 307 4.84 3.73 18.36
C SER A 307 4.59 5.15 18.87
N ALA A 308 5.50 6.09 18.59
CA ALA A 308 5.34 7.49 18.94
C ALA A 308 4.09 8.12 18.31
N TRP A 309 3.75 7.73 17.08
CA TRP A 309 2.51 8.16 16.44
C TRP A 309 1.28 7.55 17.14
N LEU A 310 1.30 6.24 17.47
CA LEU A 310 0.17 5.52 18.06
C LEU A 310 -0.27 6.11 19.42
N VAL A 311 0.68 6.50 20.27
CA VAL A 311 0.37 7.06 21.60
C VAL A 311 -0.26 8.45 21.54
N ASN A 312 -0.16 9.13 20.41
CA ASN A 312 -0.74 10.46 20.18
C ASN A 312 -2.07 10.41 19.41
N LEU A 313 -2.63 9.21 19.16
CA LEU A 313 -3.89 9.08 18.45
C LEU A 313 -5.10 9.56 19.27
N SER A 314 -6.13 10.03 18.56
CA SER A 314 -7.44 10.29 19.14
C SER A 314 -8.06 9.01 19.73
N ARG A 315 -8.97 9.17 20.69
CA ARG A 315 -9.70 8.02 21.26
C ARG A 315 -10.48 7.24 20.21
N ASP A 316 -11.09 7.93 19.26
CA ASP A 316 -11.86 7.32 18.18
C ASP A 316 -10.97 6.47 17.26
N ARG A 317 -9.75 6.96 16.97
CA ARG A 317 -8.76 6.20 16.19
C ARG A 317 -8.27 4.97 16.94
N LEU A 318 -8.04 5.08 18.24
CA LEU A 318 -7.63 3.95 19.07
C LEU A 318 -8.73 2.88 19.18
N ALA A 319 -10.01 3.27 19.21
CA ALA A 319 -11.13 2.34 19.21
C ALA A 319 -11.13 1.41 17.98
N ALA A 320 -10.64 1.86 16.83
CA ALA A 320 -10.54 1.04 15.63
C ALA A 320 -9.53 -0.13 15.75
N PHE A 321 -8.65 -0.13 16.75
CA PHE A 321 -7.74 -1.25 17.04
C PHE A 321 -8.37 -2.35 17.90
N THR A 322 -9.55 -2.09 18.50
CA THR A 322 -10.27 -3.04 19.35
C THR A 322 -11.40 -3.76 18.61
N SER A 323 -11.79 -3.30 17.42
CA SER A 323 -12.76 -3.92 16.51
C SER A 323 -12.09 -4.95 15.59
#